data_b3abb64dfaf24fbcc3d7b0e461b84c10
#
_entry.id   b3abb64dfaf24fbcc3d7b0e461b84c10
#
_cell.length_a   1.000
_cell.length_b   1.000
_cell.length_c   1.000
_cell.angle_alpha   90.00
_cell.angle_beta   90.00
_cell.angle_gamma   90.00
#
_symmetry.space_group_name_H-M   'P 1'
#
loop_
_entity.id
_entity.type
_entity.pdbx_description
1 polymer ?
#
loop_
_entity_poly.entity_id
_entity_poly.type
_entity_poly.pdbx_seq_one_letter_code
_entity_poly.pdbx_strand_id
1 'polypeptide(L)'
;MLQQLRDGKPTTIAFLGGSITQGAGAVPSQEMCYARKTYEAICERYTPDHGAHVRYIKAGVGGTPCQLGIIRYDRDITRDGAVQPDLIIVEFAVNDEADETKGLMHESLIQKIWSAPNEPAVVMLFSVFANDWNLKDRL
;
A
#
# COMPACT_ATOMS: atom_id res chain seq x y z
N MET A 1 15.97 -1.91 -1.04
CA MET A 1 14.89 -2.86 -1.39
C MET A 1 15.17 -3.66 -2.67
N LEU A 2 15.23 -3.09 -3.90
CA LEU A 2 15.40 -3.89 -5.14
C LEU A 2 16.62 -4.80 -5.14
N GLN A 3 17.75 -4.35 -4.58
CA GLN A 3 18.94 -5.18 -4.46
C GLN A 3 18.73 -6.35 -3.49
N GLN A 4 18.01 -6.15 -2.38
CA GLN A 4 17.64 -7.22 -1.44
C GLN A 4 16.81 -8.31 -2.13
N LEU A 5 15.82 -7.92 -2.95
CA LEU A 5 15.01 -8.86 -3.74
C LEU A 5 15.87 -9.70 -4.67
N ARG A 6 16.77 -9.06 -5.42
CA ARG A 6 17.69 -9.76 -6.35
C ARG A 6 18.66 -10.69 -5.64
N ASP A 7 19.08 -10.32 -4.45
CA ASP A 7 19.99 -11.11 -3.61
C ASP A 7 19.28 -12.26 -2.85
N GLY A 8 17.96 -12.43 -3.02
CA GLY A 8 17.18 -13.43 -2.30
C GLY A 8 17.10 -13.20 -0.80
N LYS A 9 17.20 -11.94 -0.35
CA LYS A 9 17.10 -11.59 1.08
C LYS A 9 15.65 -11.45 1.51
N PRO A 10 15.33 -11.80 2.77
CA PRO A 10 14.00 -11.57 3.32
C PRO A 10 13.54 -10.13 3.09
N THR A 11 12.41 -9.96 2.45
CA THR A 11 11.85 -8.66 2.09
C THR A 11 10.35 -8.66 2.38
N THR A 12 9.82 -7.57 2.92
CA THR A 12 8.38 -7.43 3.21
C THR A 12 7.78 -6.33 2.36
N ILE A 13 6.75 -6.67 1.57
CA ILE A 13 5.98 -5.74 0.76
C ILE A 13 4.57 -5.64 1.34
N ALA A 14 4.17 -4.43 1.73
CA ALA A 14 2.88 -4.16 2.35
C ALA A 14 2.02 -3.25 1.48
N PHE A 15 0.71 -3.49 1.52
CA PHE A 15 -0.32 -2.69 0.87
C PHE A 15 -1.31 -2.20 1.92
N LEU A 16 -1.40 -0.90 2.08
CA LEU A 16 -2.29 -0.25 3.03
C LEU A 16 -3.28 0.64 2.27
N GLY A 17 -4.58 0.42 2.46
CA GLY A 17 -5.55 1.21 1.70
C GLY A 17 -7.00 0.90 2.00
N GLY A 18 -7.86 1.44 1.15
CA GLY A 18 -9.32 1.32 1.21
C GLY A 18 -9.86 0.06 0.52
N SER A 19 -11.03 0.20 -0.08
CA SER A 19 -11.75 -0.90 -0.77
C SER A 19 -11.00 -1.40 -2.01
N ILE A 20 -10.30 -0.54 -2.73
CA ILE A 20 -9.53 -0.93 -3.91
C ILE A 20 -8.37 -1.85 -3.49
N THR A 21 -7.67 -1.51 -2.41
CA THR A 21 -6.64 -2.36 -1.81
C THR A 21 -7.22 -3.66 -1.25
N GLN A 22 -8.42 -3.62 -0.68
CA GLN A 22 -9.14 -4.83 -0.26
C GLN A 22 -9.45 -5.77 -1.42
N GLY A 23 -9.70 -5.23 -2.61
CA GLY A 23 -9.99 -5.96 -3.83
C GLY A 23 -11.41 -5.75 -4.37
N ALA A 24 -12.04 -4.62 -4.05
CA ALA A 24 -13.34 -4.29 -4.61
C ALA A 24 -13.29 -4.26 -6.15
N GLY A 25 -14.27 -4.90 -6.78
CA GLY A 25 -14.37 -5.03 -8.24
C GLY A 25 -13.51 -6.13 -8.85
N ALA A 26 -12.60 -6.74 -8.11
CA ALA A 26 -11.80 -7.88 -8.57
C ALA A 26 -12.47 -9.21 -8.21
N VAL A 27 -12.47 -10.18 -9.13
CA VAL A 27 -13.09 -11.50 -8.90
C VAL A 27 -12.16 -12.60 -9.41
N PRO A 28 -11.66 -13.48 -8.54
CA PRO A 28 -11.71 -13.46 -7.07
C PRO A 28 -10.88 -12.31 -6.48
N SER A 29 -11.40 -11.64 -5.43
CA SER A 29 -10.78 -10.42 -4.89
C SER A 29 -9.38 -10.63 -4.30
N GLN A 30 -9.11 -11.80 -3.75
CA GLN A 30 -7.80 -12.10 -3.16
C GLN A 30 -6.70 -12.30 -4.20
N GLU A 31 -7.05 -12.81 -5.37
CA GLU A 31 -6.10 -13.20 -6.42
C GLU A 31 -5.99 -12.14 -7.52
N MET A 32 -7.08 -11.45 -7.82
CA MET A 32 -7.18 -10.54 -8.96
C MET A 32 -7.04 -9.06 -8.60
N CYS A 33 -7.00 -8.71 -7.30
CA CYS A 33 -6.80 -7.33 -6.89
C CYS A 33 -5.42 -6.80 -7.29
N TYR A 34 -5.32 -5.48 -7.48
CA TYR A 34 -4.06 -4.85 -7.88
C TYR A 34 -2.91 -5.18 -6.93
N ALA A 35 -3.17 -5.21 -5.62
CA ALA A 35 -2.15 -5.48 -4.61
C ALA A 35 -1.50 -6.85 -4.83
N ARG A 36 -2.32 -7.88 -5.09
CA ARG A 36 -1.81 -9.22 -5.39
C ARG A 36 -1.04 -9.26 -6.71
N LYS A 37 -1.58 -8.66 -7.76
CA LYS A 37 -0.93 -8.63 -9.09
C LYS A 37 0.38 -7.85 -9.08
N THR A 38 0.44 -6.73 -8.36
CA THR A 38 1.69 -5.97 -8.19
C THR A 38 2.73 -6.78 -7.43
N TYR A 39 2.34 -7.44 -6.34
CA TYR A 39 3.22 -8.31 -5.58
C TYR A 39 3.80 -9.44 -6.46
N GLU A 40 2.94 -10.16 -7.20
CA GLU A 40 3.34 -11.24 -8.10
C GLU A 40 4.32 -10.74 -9.18
N ALA A 41 4.02 -9.61 -9.82
CA ALA A 41 4.88 -9.01 -10.83
C ALA A 41 6.25 -8.58 -10.27
N ILE A 42 6.31 -8.07 -9.04
CA ILE A 42 7.57 -7.74 -8.37
C ILE A 42 8.38 -9.01 -8.10
N CYS A 43 7.74 -10.04 -7.56
CA CYS A 43 8.40 -11.31 -7.28
C CYS A 43 8.94 -11.97 -8.56
N GLU A 44 8.12 -12.06 -9.60
CA GLU A 44 8.53 -12.66 -10.88
C GLU A 44 9.72 -11.91 -11.51
N ARG A 45 9.69 -10.57 -11.44
CA ARG A 45 10.70 -9.76 -12.15
C ARG A 45 12.01 -9.58 -11.39
N TYR A 46 11.97 -9.55 -10.06
CA TYR A 46 13.09 -9.09 -9.25
C TYR A 46 13.62 -10.12 -8.26
N THR A 47 13.03 -11.31 -8.16
CA THR A 47 13.53 -12.34 -7.26
C THR A 47 14.02 -13.59 -8.01
N PRO A 48 15.06 -14.28 -7.50
CA PRO A 48 15.60 -15.48 -8.14
C PRO A 48 14.72 -16.73 -7.95
N ASP A 49 13.80 -16.69 -6.99
CA ASP A 49 12.99 -17.82 -6.48
C ASP A 49 11.48 -17.55 -6.51
N HIS A 50 11.04 -16.66 -7.39
CA HIS A 50 9.63 -16.26 -7.54
C HIS A 50 8.98 -15.77 -6.24
N GLY A 51 9.78 -15.15 -5.35
CA GLY A 51 9.29 -14.52 -4.13
C GLY A 51 9.20 -15.44 -2.91
N ALA A 52 9.84 -16.60 -2.89
CA ALA A 52 9.80 -17.52 -1.74
C ALA A 52 10.29 -16.86 -0.43
N HIS A 53 11.17 -15.85 -0.51
CA HIS A 53 11.67 -15.06 0.62
C HIS A 53 10.95 -13.72 0.81
N VAL A 54 9.86 -13.46 0.04
CA VAL A 54 9.13 -12.20 0.10
C VAL A 54 7.82 -12.36 0.87
N ARG A 55 7.67 -11.59 1.94
CA ARG A 55 6.42 -11.52 2.71
C ARG A 55 5.44 -10.55 2.06
N TYR A 56 4.21 -11.00 1.87
CA TYR A 56 3.09 -10.19 1.41
C TYR A 56 2.18 -9.80 2.56
N ILE A 57 1.89 -8.51 2.71
CA ILE A 57 0.91 -7.99 3.66
C ILE A 57 -0.11 -7.16 2.89
N LYS A 58 -1.39 -7.52 3.01
CA LYS A 58 -2.50 -6.76 2.43
C LYS A 58 -3.43 -6.28 3.54
N ALA A 59 -3.43 -4.98 3.79
CA ALA A 59 -4.21 -4.30 4.80
C ALA A 59 -5.22 -3.31 4.15
N GLY A 60 -6.06 -3.84 3.26
CA GLY A 60 -7.18 -3.11 2.65
C GLY A 60 -8.45 -3.29 3.47
N VAL A 61 -9.13 -2.18 3.81
CA VAL A 61 -10.44 -2.16 4.49
C VAL A 61 -11.37 -1.20 3.77
N GLY A 62 -12.48 -1.72 3.25
CA GLY A 62 -13.45 -0.93 2.47
C GLY A 62 -14.04 0.23 3.23
N GLY A 63 -14.23 1.38 2.53
CA GLY A 63 -14.84 2.58 3.10
C GLY A 63 -13.96 3.32 4.12
N THR A 64 -12.65 3.00 4.20
CA THR A 64 -11.77 3.65 5.19
C THR A 64 -10.90 4.72 4.54
N PRO A 65 -10.87 5.93 5.12
CA PRO A 65 -9.96 7.00 4.71
C PRO A 65 -8.57 6.84 5.32
N CYS A 66 -7.63 7.71 4.90
CA CYS A 66 -6.24 7.72 5.35
C CYS A 66 -6.09 7.81 6.87
N GLN A 67 -6.97 8.55 7.57
CA GLN A 67 -6.97 8.66 9.03
C GLN A 67 -7.05 7.29 9.72
N LEU A 68 -7.93 6.41 9.23
CA LEU A 68 -8.01 5.05 9.75
C LEU A 68 -6.77 4.22 9.37
N GLY A 69 -6.14 4.52 8.22
CA GLY A 69 -4.85 3.97 7.85
C GLY A 69 -3.78 4.22 8.91
N ILE A 70 -3.68 5.47 9.40
CA ILE A 70 -2.74 5.87 10.46
C ILE A 70 -2.98 5.08 11.75
N ILE A 71 -4.25 5.00 12.17
CA ILE A 71 -4.63 4.34 13.44
C ILE A 71 -4.30 2.83 13.41
N ARG A 72 -4.60 2.16 12.29
CA ARG A 72 -4.44 0.72 12.18
C ARG A 72 -3.08 0.26 11.66
N TYR A 73 -2.18 1.20 11.32
CA TYR A 73 -0.85 0.92 10.75
C TYR A 73 -0.04 -0.06 11.61
N ASP A 74 0.05 0.21 12.90
CA ASP A 74 0.84 -0.61 13.81
C ASP A 74 0.32 -2.04 13.89
N ARG A 75 -0.99 -2.20 14.06
CA ARG A 75 -1.62 -3.52 14.12
C ARG A 75 -1.56 -4.28 12.79
N ASP A 76 -1.92 -3.61 11.68
CA ASP A 76 -2.17 -4.29 10.41
C ASP A 76 -0.90 -4.47 9.56
N ILE A 77 0.07 -3.56 9.69
CA ILE A 77 1.31 -3.55 8.90
C ILE A 77 2.49 -4.04 9.72
N THR A 78 2.81 -3.36 10.83
CA THR A 78 4.02 -3.69 11.59
C THR A 78 3.82 -4.80 12.62
N ARG A 79 2.58 -5.24 12.85
CA ARG A 79 2.25 -6.25 13.86
C ARG A 79 2.80 -5.86 15.24
N ASP A 80 2.52 -4.61 15.63
CA ASP A 80 3.02 -4.00 16.87
C ASP A 80 4.56 -4.06 17.00
N GLY A 81 5.24 -3.82 15.88
CA GLY A 81 6.70 -3.78 15.81
C GLY A 81 7.38 -5.12 15.46
N ALA A 82 6.61 -6.22 15.34
CA ALA A 82 7.16 -7.53 15.00
C ALA A 82 7.58 -7.67 13.52
N VAL A 83 7.11 -6.76 12.65
CA VAL A 83 7.42 -6.75 11.22
C VAL A 83 7.89 -5.37 10.81
N GLN A 84 8.97 -5.34 10.03
CA GLN A 84 9.46 -4.12 9.40
C GLN A 84 9.28 -4.26 7.89
N PRO A 85 8.33 -3.53 7.26
CA PRO A 85 8.16 -3.55 5.82
C PRO A 85 9.30 -2.81 5.13
N ASP A 86 9.72 -3.30 3.95
CA ASP A 86 10.74 -2.67 3.10
C ASP A 86 10.12 -1.80 2.01
N LEU A 87 8.87 -2.13 1.61
CA LEU A 87 8.05 -1.36 0.69
C LEU A 87 6.62 -1.30 1.20
N ILE A 88 6.05 -0.10 1.20
CA ILE A 88 4.64 0.11 1.51
C ILE A 88 3.98 0.85 0.34
N ILE A 89 2.90 0.29 -0.18
CA ILE A 89 2.05 0.93 -1.18
C ILE A 89 0.78 1.41 -0.47
N VAL A 90 0.55 2.71 -0.52
CA VAL A 90 -0.56 3.40 0.17
C VAL A 90 -1.59 3.85 -0.86
N GLU A 91 -2.88 3.49 -0.65
CA GLU A 91 -3.98 3.83 -1.54
C GLU A 91 -5.24 4.19 -0.73
N PHE A 92 -5.61 5.48 -0.68
CA PHE A 92 -6.82 5.98 -0.02
C PHE A 92 -7.55 7.04 -0.84
N ALA A 93 -7.03 7.42 -1.99
CA ALA A 93 -7.48 8.59 -2.75
C ALA A 93 -9.00 8.65 -3.00
N VAL A 94 -9.62 7.50 -3.24
CA VAL A 94 -11.08 7.42 -3.48
C VAL A 94 -11.90 7.74 -2.23
N ASN A 95 -11.36 7.47 -1.04
CA ASN A 95 -12.07 7.66 0.22
C ASN A 95 -11.72 9.00 0.89
N ASP A 96 -10.71 9.68 0.38
CA ASP A 96 -10.22 10.97 0.91
C ASP A 96 -10.69 12.17 0.07
N GLU A 97 -11.69 11.97 -0.81
CA GLU A 97 -12.24 13.02 -1.69
C GLU A 97 -12.68 14.29 -0.94
N ALA A 98 -13.14 14.12 0.29
CA ALA A 98 -13.58 15.22 1.17
C ALA A 98 -12.54 15.53 2.26
N ASP A 99 -11.24 15.32 2.02
CA ASP A 99 -10.22 15.59 3.01
C ASP A 99 -10.06 17.09 3.26
N GLU A 100 -10.73 17.57 4.33
CA GLU A 100 -10.63 18.96 4.80
C GLU A 100 -9.20 19.35 5.22
N THR A 101 -8.33 18.37 5.48
CA THR A 101 -6.95 18.60 5.93
C THR A 101 -5.99 18.92 4.79
N LYS A 102 -6.46 18.90 3.53
CA LYS A 102 -5.65 19.18 2.33
C LYS A 102 -4.36 18.34 2.26
N GLY A 103 -4.49 17.05 2.57
CA GLY A 103 -3.38 16.10 2.49
C GLY A 103 -2.53 15.94 3.75
N LEU A 104 -2.78 16.68 4.84
CA LEU A 104 -2.03 16.53 6.09
C LEU A 104 -2.09 15.11 6.66
N MET A 105 -3.20 14.39 6.44
CA MET A 105 -3.31 13.00 6.88
C MET A 105 -2.38 12.07 6.11
N HIS A 106 -2.22 12.28 4.81
CA HIS A 106 -1.24 11.54 4.00
C HIS A 106 0.19 11.84 4.46
N GLU A 107 0.51 13.11 4.70
CA GLU A 107 1.80 13.51 5.25
C GLU A 107 2.07 12.84 6.60
N SER A 108 1.10 12.87 7.51
CA SER A 108 1.20 12.23 8.83
C SER A 108 1.42 10.72 8.72
N LEU A 109 0.75 10.05 7.79
CA LEU A 109 0.94 8.63 7.53
C LEU A 109 2.36 8.34 7.02
N ILE A 110 2.85 9.14 6.07
CA ILE A 110 4.20 8.99 5.54
C ILE A 110 5.25 9.22 6.63
N GLN A 111 5.09 10.27 7.45
CA GLN A 111 5.99 10.52 8.59
C GLN A 111 5.98 9.36 9.58
N LYS A 112 4.80 8.79 9.87
CA LYS A 112 4.70 7.59 10.72
C LYS A 112 5.43 6.40 10.10
N ILE A 113 5.29 6.16 8.81
CA ILE A 113 5.98 5.10 8.09
C ILE A 113 7.50 5.30 8.16
N TRP A 114 7.99 6.50 7.89
CA TRP A 114 9.42 6.82 7.88
C TRP A 114 10.04 6.97 9.28
N SER A 115 9.25 6.98 10.33
CA SER A 115 9.77 6.88 11.69
C SER A 115 10.36 5.49 12.02
N ALA A 116 10.12 4.50 11.15
CA ALA A 116 10.71 3.17 11.28
C ALA A 116 12.23 3.20 10.98
N PRO A 117 13.07 2.48 11.76
CA PRO A 117 14.54 2.52 11.63
C PRO A 117 15.07 2.10 10.24
N ASN A 118 14.31 1.29 9.51
CA ASN A 118 14.68 0.81 8.18
C ASN A 118 14.26 1.74 7.04
N GLU A 119 13.61 2.86 7.34
CA GLU A 119 13.17 3.87 6.35
C GLU A 119 12.55 3.22 5.10
N PRO A 120 11.39 2.57 5.21
CA PRO A 120 10.82 1.80 4.10
C PRO A 120 10.53 2.69 2.89
N ALA A 121 10.65 2.11 1.69
CA ALA A 121 10.20 2.77 0.47
C ALA A 121 8.67 2.93 0.50
N VAL A 122 8.17 4.10 0.07
CA VAL A 122 6.74 4.39 0.02
C VAL A 122 6.32 4.72 -1.40
N VAL A 123 5.24 4.10 -1.86
CA VAL A 123 4.56 4.44 -3.10
C VAL A 123 3.15 4.92 -2.76
N MET A 124 2.83 6.16 -3.12
CA MET A 124 1.48 6.70 -3.04
C MET A 124 0.74 6.36 -4.35
N LEU A 125 -0.33 5.59 -4.26
CA LEU A 125 -1.18 5.26 -5.39
C LEU A 125 -2.48 6.08 -5.31
N PHE A 126 -2.69 6.96 -6.28
CA PHE A 126 -3.89 7.77 -6.39
C PHE A 126 -4.84 7.14 -7.41
N SER A 127 -5.79 6.37 -6.93
CA SER A 127 -6.87 5.82 -7.74
C SER A 127 -7.94 6.88 -7.99
N VAL A 128 -8.50 6.91 -9.20
CA VAL A 128 -9.58 7.84 -9.58
C VAL A 128 -10.73 7.07 -10.20
N PHE A 129 -11.96 7.57 -10.03
CA PHE A 129 -13.11 7.04 -10.76
C PHE A 129 -13.05 7.48 -12.21
N ALA A 130 -13.48 6.60 -13.15
CA ALA A 130 -13.49 6.92 -14.57
C ALA A 130 -14.33 8.16 -14.90
N ASN A 131 -15.37 8.44 -14.12
CA ASN A 131 -16.23 9.61 -14.29
C ASN A 131 -15.57 10.92 -13.84
N ASP A 132 -14.46 10.86 -13.09
CA ASP A 132 -13.74 12.03 -12.60
C ASP A 132 -12.57 12.45 -13.51
N TRP A 133 -12.44 11.85 -14.69
CA TRP A 133 -11.40 12.18 -15.66
C TRP A 133 -11.49 13.59 -16.24
N ASN A 134 -12.62 14.28 -16.07
CA ASN A 134 -12.73 15.72 -16.38
C ASN A 134 -12.10 16.57 -15.28
N LEU A 135 -10.85 16.24 -14.93
CA LEU A 135 -10.01 16.97 -13.95
C LEU A 135 -9.73 18.43 -14.30
N LYS A 136 -10.22 18.93 -15.43
CA LYS A 136 -10.01 20.34 -15.83
C LYS A 136 -10.68 21.35 -14.90
N ASP A 137 -11.64 20.90 -14.10
CA ASP A 137 -12.42 21.78 -13.22
C ASP A 137 -12.05 21.66 -11.73
N ARG A 138 -11.04 20.84 -11.38
CA ARG A 138 -10.65 20.55 -9.99
C ARG A 138 -9.20 20.92 -9.62
N LEU A 139 -8.46 21.55 -10.53
CA LEU A 139 -7.10 22.05 -10.25
C LEU A 139 -7.09 23.57 -10.09
#